data_4a1e64342f331069248d9f62cab7e7cf
#
_entry.id   4a1e64342f331069248d9f62cab7e7cf
#
_cell.length_a   1.000
_cell.length_b   1.000
_cell.length_c   1.000
_cell.angle_alpha   90.00
_cell.angle_beta   90.00
_cell.angle_gamma   90.00
#
_symmetry.space_group_name_H-M   'P 1'
#
loop_
_entity.id
_entity.type
_entity.pdbx_description
1 polymer ?
#
loop_
_entity_poly.entity_id
_entity_poly.type
_entity_poly.pdbx_seq_one_letter_code
_entity_poly.pdbx_strand_id
1 'polypeptide(L)'
;GWNVLPYIWSNGGNITDDACTTATGYVNSPETVAAVQKLVDLYANGEFTGFNSGDIPMTDGFGTGRYMMLLEGPWKTAELAGAYPDFNYGTSEVPAGSAGSISVLGGEDIAMFNTANKEGAWKFMKFMTSEYAQEEMAKCGQIPVNMTALDSQTVKDASFAPFLEAITTAKAR
;
A
#
# COMPACT_ATOMS: atom_id res chain seq x y z
N GLY A 1 -0.76 0.54 -10.84
CA GLY A 1 -0.39 -0.79 -10.31
C GLY A 1 -0.78 -1.01 -8.87
N TRP A 2 -0.59 -0.01 -7.98
CA TRP A 2 -0.76 -0.16 -6.53
C TRP A 2 -2.08 -0.82 -6.13
N ASN A 3 -3.22 -0.28 -6.55
CA ASN A 3 -4.54 -0.77 -6.15
C ASN A 3 -5.05 -1.96 -6.98
N VAL A 4 -4.45 -2.26 -8.13
CA VAL A 4 -4.92 -3.32 -9.04
C VAL A 4 -4.17 -4.64 -8.82
N LEU A 5 -2.87 -4.58 -8.50
CA LEU A 5 -2.05 -5.77 -8.30
C LEU A 5 -2.57 -6.72 -7.22
N PRO A 6 -3.02 -6.22 -6.03
CA PRO A 6 -3.62 -7.07 -5.02
C PRO A 6 -4.82 -7.88 -5.53
N TYR A 7 -5.68 -7.28 -6.35
CA TYR A 7 -6.81 -7.99 -6.96
C TYR A 7 -6.37 -9.08 -7.93
N ILE A 8 -5.38 -8.79 -8.77
CA ILE A 8 -4.84 -9.78 -9.71
C ILE A 8 -4.26 -10.96 -8.94
N TRP A 9 -3.36 -10.70 -7.99
CA TRP A 9 -2.66 -11.75 -7.24
C TRP A 9 -3.59 -12.55 -6.34
N SER A 10 -4.49 -11.90 -5.61
CA SER A 10 -5.48 -12.57 -4.75
C SER A 10 -6.43 -13.48 -5.54
N ASN A 11 -6.68 -13.19 -6.79
CA ASN A 11 -7.49 -14.03 -7.68
C ASN A 11 -6.67 -15.04 -8.53
N GLY A 12 -5.39 -15.24 -8.21
CA GLY A 12 -4.53 -16.24 -8.85
C GLY A 12 -3.86 -15.80 -10.15
N GLY A 13 -4.09 -14.55 -10.58
CA GLY A 13 -3.39 -13.97 -11.73
C GLY A 13 -1.99 -13.48 -11.39
N ASN A 14 -1.22 -13.11 -12.41
CA ASN A 14 0.06 -12.45 -12.28
C ASN A 14 0.33 -11.57 -13.52
N ILE A 15 1.30 -10.66 -13.42
CA ILE A 15 1.69 -9.80 -14.55
C ILE A 15 2.96 -10.27 -15.26
N THR A 16 3.80 -11.05 -14.57
CA THR A 16 5.04 -11.63 -15.08
C THR A 16 5.26 -13.03 -14.51
N ASP A 17 6.24 -13.73 -15.04
CA ASP A 17 6.85 -14.88 -14.38
C ASP A 17 7.59 -14.46 -13.10
N ASP A 18 7.98 -15.43 -12.26
CA ASP A 18 8.66 -15.16 -10.97
C ASP A 18 10.04 -14.49 -11.14
N ALA A 19 10.67 -14.65 -12.29
CA ALA A 19 11.95 -14.02 -12.62
C ALA A 19 11.78 -12.59 -13.18
N CYS A 20 10.55 -12.11 -13.36
CA CYS A 20 10.24 -10.81 -13.99
C CYS A 20 10.83 -10.66 -15.41
N THR A 21 10.92 -11.74 -16.16
CA THR A 21 11.54 -11.76 -17.50
C THR A 21 10.54 -11.78 -18.64
N THR A 22 9.31 -12.27 -18.41
CA THR A 22 8.26 -12.31 -19.42
C THR A 22 6.89 -11.97 -18.85
N ALA A 23 6.12 -11.17 -19.57
CA ALA A 23 4.74 -10.84 -19.26
C ALA A 23 3.73 -11.66 -20.10
N THR A 24 4.16 -12.16 -21.25
CA THR A 24 3.30 -12.95 -22.13
C THR A 24 2.89 -14.26 -21.46
N GLY A 25 1.59 -14.54 -21.43
CA GLY A 25 1.02 -15.71 -20.76
C GLY A 25 0.67 -15.45 -19.28
N TYR A 26 1.14 -14.38 -18.69
CA TYR A 26 0.84 -13.94 -17.32
C TYR A 26 -0.13 -12.76 -17.30
N VAL A 27 0.26 -11.61 -17.86
CA VAL A 27 -0.61 -10.43 -17.90
C VAL A 27 -1.90 -10.66 -18.67
N ASN A 28 -1.90 -11.59 -19.63
CA ASN A 28 -3.05 -11.98 -20.43
C ASN A 28 -3.58 -13.40 -20.08
N SER A 29 -3.23 -13.91 -18.91
CA SER A 29 -3.81 -15.19 -18.43
C SER A 29 -5.31 -15.05 -18.15
N PRO A 30 -6.08 -16.13 -18.23
CA PRO A 30 -7.51 -16.11 -17.90
C PRO A 30 -7.79 -15.55 -16.50
N GLU A 31 -6.95 -15.90 -15.52
CA GLU A 31 -7.07 -15.45 -14.13
C GLU A 31 -6.84 -13.93 -14.01
N THR A 32 -5.81 -13.41 -14.67
CA THR A 32 -5.52 -11.97 -14.68
C THR A 32 -6.63 -11.20 -15.38
N VAL A 33 -7.08 -11.68 -16.54
CA VAL A 33 -8.19 -11.06 -17.28
C VAL A 33 -9.47 -11.05 -16.44
N ALA A 34 -9.81 -12.17 -15.80
CA ALA A 34 -10.99 -12.26 -14.95
C ALA A 34 -10.92 -11.32 -13.74
N ALA A 35 -9.75 -11.19 -13.09
CA ALA A 35 -9.57 -10.27 -11.98
C ALA A 35 -9.74 -8.79 -12.41
N VAL A 36 -9.15 -8.41 -13.55
CA VAL A 36 -9.30 -7.05 -14.09
C VAL A 36 -10.74 -6.79 -14.54
N GLN A 37 -11.39 -7.77 -15.20
CA GLN A 37 -12.79 -7.65 -15.63
C GLN A 37 -13.71 -7.39 -14.44
N LYS A 38 -13.49 -8.07 -13.30
CA LYS A 38 -14.27 -7.82 -12.08
C LYS A 38 -14.16 -6.36 -11.60
N LEU A 39 -12.97 -5.76 -11.65
CA LEU A 39 -12.82 -4.33 -11.31
C LEU A 39 -13.53 -3.42 -12.31
N VAL A 40 -13.48 -3.76 -13.61
CA VAL A 40 -14.20 -3.03 -14.66
C VAL A 40 -15.71 -3.09 -14.43
N ASP A 41 -16.23 -4.26 -14.06
CA ASP A 41 -17.65 -4.46 -13.78
C ASP A 41 -18.11 -3.66 -12.53
N LEU A 42 -17.34 -3.70 -11.45
CA LEU A 42 -17.59 -2.88 -10.25
C LEU A 42 -17.61 -1.38 -10.57
N TYR A 43 -16.68 -0.94 -11.41
CA TYR A 43 -16.62 0.44 -11.86
C TYR A 43 -17.84 0.81 -12.73
N ALA A 44 -18.19 -0.04 -13.70
CA ALA A 44 -19.34 0.18 -14.58
C ALA A 44 -20.67 0.21 -13.82
N ASN A 45 -20.78 -0.54 -12.72
CA ASN A 45 -21.95 -0.56 -11.84
C ASN A 45 -21.99 0.62 -10.84
N GLY A 46 -20.97 1.46 -10.79
CA GLY A 46 -20.85 2.56 -9.83
C GLY A 46 -20.50 2.12 -8.39
N GLU A 47 -20.03 0.89 -8.23
CA GLU A 47 -19.62 0.32 -6.95
C GLU A 47 -18.15 0.63 -6.61
N PHE A 48 -17.40 1.11 -7.57
CA PHE A 48 -15.98 1.45 -7.45
C PHE A 48 -15.71 2.79 -8.13
N THR A 49 -15.05 3.73 -7.43
CA THR A 49 -14.88 5.12 -7.89
C THR A 49 -13.59 5.73 -7.32
N GLY A 50 -13.31 6.98 -7.61
CA GLY A 50 -12.16 7.73 -7.12
C GLY A 50 -10.99 7.80 -8.10
N PHE A 51 -11.18 7.36 -9.35
CA PHE A 51 -10.12 7.33 -10.38
C PHE A 51 -10.29 8.36 -11.49
N ASN A 52 -11.46 8.97 -11.61
CA ASN A 52 -11.73 9.91 -12.68
C ASN A 52 -11.52 11.36 -12.25
N SER A 53 -11.27 12.20 -13.25
CA SER A 53 -11.36 13.65 -13.08
C SER A 53 -12.81 14.02 -12.71
N GLY A 54 -12.96 14.67 -11.55
CA GLY A 54 -14.26 15.07 -11.02
C GLY A 54 -14.84 14.13 -9.95
N ASP A 55 -14.26 12.96 -9.74
CA ASP A 55 -14.58 12.12 -8.58
C ASP A 55 -14.17 12.83 -7.28
N ILE A 56 -14.88 12.54 -6.19
CA ILE A 56 -14.45 12.99 -4.85
C ILE A 56 -13.11 12.32 -4.55
N PRO A 57 -12.09 13.06 -4.07
CA PRO A 57 -10.82 12.47 -3.66
C PRO A 57 -11.04 11.34 -2.66
N MET A 58 -10.26 10.26 -2.78
CA MET A 58 -10.47 9.02 -2.00
C MET A 58 -10.51 9.27 -0.49
N THR A 59 -9.61 10.08 0.04
CA THR A 59 -9.55 10.42 1.47
C THR A 59 -10.80 11.19 1.90
N ASP A 60 -11.21 12.18 1.11
CA ASP A 60 -12.40 12.99 1.43
C ASP A 60 -13.68 12.15 1.31
N GLY A 61 -13.77 11.32 0.29
CA GLY A 61 -14.92 10.43 0.10
C GLY A 61 -15.09 9.44 1.24
N PHE A 62 -14.00 8.88 1.75
CA PHE A 62 -14.01 7.97 2.88
C PHE A 62 -14.24 8.71 4.20
N GLY A 63 -13.47 9.78 4.48
CA GLY A 63 -13.58 10.56 5.72
C GLY A 63 -14.92 11.25 5.93
N THR A 64 -15.66 11.55 4.84
CA THR A 64 -17.03 12.08 4.90
C THR A 64 -18.12 11.01 4.86
N GLY A 65 -17.75 9.72 4.81
CA GLY A 65 -18.69 8.61 4.76
C GLY A 65 -19.40 8.42 3.41
N ARG A 66 -18.93 9.06 2.35
CA ARG A 66 -19.45 8.87 0.98
C ARG A 66 -18.97 7.54 0.37
N TYR A 67 -17.79 7.09 0.75
CA TYR A 67 -17.25 5.79 0.40
C TYR A 67 -17.22 4.90 1.63
N MET A 68 -17.74 3.70 1.51
CA MET A 68 -17.81 2.75 2.63
C MET A 68 -16.46 2.07 2.90
N MET A 69 -15.59 1.98 1.89
CA MET A 69 -14.29 1.33 1.97
C MET A 69 -13.26 2.13 1.18
N LEU A 70 -12.01 2.08 1.64
CA LEU A 70 -10.85 2.68 0.98
C LEU A 70 -9.75 1.63 0.88
N LEU A 71 -9.29 1.34 -0.34
CA LEU A 71 -8.13 0.47 -0.56
C LEU A 71 -6.89 1.34 -0.70
N GLU A 72 -6.09 1.39 0.36
CA GLU A 72 -4.89 2.21 0.41
C GLU A 72 -3.87 1.67 1.45
N GLY A 73 -2.73 2.35 1.57
CA GLY A 73 -1.69 1.98 2.51
C GLY A 73 -1.80 2.67 3.87
N PRO A 74 -0.92 2.30 4.83
CA PRO A 74 -1.00 2.77 6.23
C PRO A 74 -0.81 4.28 6.39
N TRP A 75 -0.18 4.99 5.44
CA TRP A 75 -0.07 6.46 5.45
C TRP A 75 -1.43 7.17 5.50
N LYS A 76 -2.50 6.54 5.04
CA LYS A 76 -3.85 7.10 5.11
C LYS A 76 -4.38 7.20 6.53
N THR A 77 -3.88 6.43 7.47
CA THR A 77 -4.29 6.54 8.88
C THR A 77 -3.92 7.89 9.46
N ALA A 78 -2.71 8.37 9.22
CA ALA A 78 -2.26 9.68 9.67
C ALA A 78 -2.97 10.82 8.94
N GLU A 79 -3.19 10.68 7.63
CA GLU A 79 -3.93 11.66 6.82
C GLU A 79 -5.38 11.81 7.31
N LEU A 80 -6.07 10.69 7.57
CA LEU A 80 -7.43 10.68 8.11
C LEU A 80 -7.49 11.26 9.51
N ALA A 81 -6.56 10.92 10.39
CA ALA A 81 -6.50 11.48 11.74
C ALA A 81 -6.31 13.01 11.74
N GLY A 82 -5.55 13.54 10.76
CA GLY A 82 -5.36 14.98 10.61
C GLY A 82 -6.55 15.72 10.01
N ALA A 83 -7.18 15.15 8.99
CA ALA A 83 -8.27 15.79 8.25
C ALA A 83 -9.66 15.51 8.83
N TYR A 84 -9.87 14.34 9.44
CA TYR A 84 -11.15 13.83 9.94
C TYR A 84 -10.99 13.20 11.32
N PRO A 85 -10.61 13.97 12.36
CA PRO A 85 -10.22 13.43 13.69
C PRO A 85 -11.35 12.67 14.40
N ASP A 86 -12.61 13.00 14.11
CA ASP A 86 -13.79 12.36 14.72
C ASP A 86 -14.31 11.17 13.89
N PHE A 87 -13.68 10.85 12.76
CA PHE A 87 -14.11 9.76 11.90
C PHE A 87 -13.67 8.39 12.46
N ASN A 88 -14.63 7.57 12.83
CA ASN A 88 -14.37 6.23 13.35
C ASN A 88 -14.38 5.20 12.20
N TYR A 89 -13.30 4.48 12.03
CA TYR A 89 -13.11 3.45 11.01
C TYR A 89 -12.23 2.31 11.54
N GLY A 90 -12.29 1.17 10.88
CA GLY A 90 -11.39 0.05 11.12
C GLY A 90 -10.50 -0.21 9.91
N THR A 91 -9.44 -0.98 10.13
CA THR A 91 -8.54 -1.46 9.08
C THR A 91 -8.57 -2.98 9.01
N SER A 92 -8.36 -3.53 7.82
CA SER A 92 -8.25 -4.97 7.61
C SER A 92 -7.32 -5.24 6.42
N GLU A 93 -6.91 -6.48 6.26
CA GLU A 93 -6.22 -6.94 5.05
C GLU A 93 -7.12 -6.76 3.82
N VAL A 94 -6.51 -6.81 2.63
CA VAL A 94 -7.26 -6.82 1.37
C VAL A 94 -8.15 -8.08 1.30
N PRO A 95 -9.34 -7.98 0.69
CA PRO A 95 -10.24 -9.14 0.57
C PRO A 95 -9.57 -10.32 -0.10
N ALA A 96 -9.71 -11.50 0.49
CA ALA A 96 -9.18 -12.74 -0.07
C ALA A 96 -9.93 -13.13 -1.35
N GLY A 97 -9.16 -13.50 -2.37
CA GLY A 97 -9.67 -14.17 -3.57
C GLY A 97 -9.38 -15.67 -3.54
N SER A 98 -9.38 -16.32 -4.70
CA SER A 98 -9.10 -17.77 -4.83
C SER A 98 -7.69 -18.17 -4.39
N ALA A 99 -6.73 -17.23 -4.43
CA ALA A 99 -5.34 -17.44 -3.99
C ALA A 99 -5.03 -16.88 -2.59
N GLY A 100 -6.04 -16.40 -1.87
CA GLY A 100 -5.89 -15.80 -0.54
C GLY A 100 -5.89 -14.27 -0.58
N SER A 101 -5.57 -13.65 0.55
CA SER A 101 -5.32 -12.20 0.66
C SER A 101 -3.86 -11.94 0.32
N ILE A 102 -3.59 -11.31 -0.83
CA ILE A 102 -2.24 -11.00 -1.28
C ILE A 102 -2.14 -9.49 -1.51
N SER A 103 -1.37 -8.83 -0.67
CA SER A 103 -1.14 -7.39 -0.76
C SER A 103 0.04 -7.05 -1.67
N VAL A 104 0.25 -5.76 -1.91
CA VAL A 104 1.42 -5.25 -2.62
C VAL A 104 2.42 -4.65 -1.63
N LEU A 105 3.68 -5.03 -1.78
CA LEU A 105 4.79 -4.42 -1.07
C LEU A 105 5.50 -3.42 -1.98
N GLY A 106 5.62 -2.20 -1.51
CA GLY A 106 6.41 -1.14 -2.10
C GLY A 106 7.23 -0.43 -1.03
N GLY A 107 8.01 0.54 -1.45
CA GLY A 107 8.82 1.34 -0.55
C GLY A 107 9.42 2.52 -1.27
N GLU A 108 9.91 3.48 -0.50
CA GLU A 108 10.65 4.64 -0.97
C GLU A 108 12.14 4.40 -0.79
N ASP A 109 12.91 4.55 -1.86
CA ASP A 109 14.35 4.37 -1.85
C ASP A 109 15.07 5.72 -1.74
N ILE A 110 16.12 5.78 -0.93
CA ILE A 110 17.04 6.91 -0.88
C ILE A 110 18.28 6.54 -1.68
N ALA A 111 18.53 7.26 -2.77
CA ALA A 111 19.71 7.08 -3.61
C ALA A 111 20.69 8.25 -3.50
N MET A 112 21.96 7.94 -3.49
CA MET A 112 23.04 8.92 -3.51
C MET A 112 23.65 9.02 -4.92
N PHE A 113 23.62 10.23 -5.48
CA PHE A 113 24.31 10.51 -6.74
C PHE A 113 25.81 10.74 -6.53
N ASN A 114 26.58 10.59 -7.59
CA ASN A 114 28.02 10.88 -7.60
C ASN A 114 28.26 12.41 -7.59
N THR A 115 28.11 13.01 -6.43
CA THR A 115 28.28 14.46 -6.22
C THR A 115 29.49 14.77 -5.36
N ALA A 116 29.84 16.05 -5.21
CA ALA A 116 30.96 16.49 -4.40
C ALA A 116 30.79 16.22 -2.90
N ASN A 117 29.53 16.20 -2.37
CA ASN A 117 29.25 16.04 -0.93
C ASN A 117 28.72 14.62 -0.59
N LYS A 118 29.45 13.59 -0.98
CA LYS A 118 29.08 12.19 -0.70
C LYS A 118 29.02 11.87 0.79
N GLU A 119 29.93 12.45 1.58
CA GLU A 119 29.97 12.20 3.03
C GLU A 119 28.72 12.75 3.72
N GLY A 120 28.31 13.97 3.36
CA GLY A 120 27.05 14.55 3.87
C GLY A 120 25.82 13.74 3.45
N ALA A 121 25.75 13.33 2.19
CA ALA A 121 24.66 12.49 1.68
C ALA A 121 24.60 11.15 2.43
N TRP A 122 25.75 10.50 2.67
CA TRP A 122 25.80 9.26 3.42
C TRP A 122 25.38 9.41 4.89
N LYS A 123 25.76 10.52 5.53
CA LYS A 123 25.29 10.83 6.90
C LYS A 123 23.76 10.98 6.94
N PHE A 124 23.19 11.64 5.94
CA PHE A 124 21.74 11.78 5.83
C PHE A 124 21.05 10.43 5.60
N MET A 125 21.53 9.60 4.69
CA MET A 125 20.97 8.26 4.47
C MET A 125 20.98 7.42 5.75
N LYS A 126 22.09 7.42 6.49
CA LYS A 126 22.17 6.73 7.79
C LYS A 126 21.20 7.30 8.83
N PHE A 127 20.99 8.61 8.84
CA PHE A 127 20.02 9.24 9.73
C PHE A 127 18.60 8.78 9.39
N MET A 128 18.22 8.77 8.11
CA MET A 128 16.89 8.36 7.67
C MET A 128 16.55 6.89 8.00
N THR A 129 17.55 6.03 8.12
CA THR A 129 17.37 4.61 8.53
C THR A 129 17.62 4.39 10.02
N SER A 130 17.86 5.44 10.82
CA SER A 130 18.00 5.33 12.26
C SER A 130 16.67 5.01 12.94
N GLU A 131 16.73 4.42 14.13
CA GLU A 131 15.55 4.15 14.97
C GLU A 131 14.68 5.40 15.13
N TYR A 132 15.28 6.51 15.57
CA TYR A 132 14.56 7.77 15.76
C TYR A 132 13.82 8.24 14.51
N ALA A 133 14.50 8.34 13.36
CA ALA A 133 13.87 8.82 12.14
C ALA A 133 12.74 7.88 11.65
N GLN A 134 12.93 6.58 11.82
CA GLN A 134 11.94 5.58 11.43
C GLN A 134 10.72 5.57 12.38
N GLU A 135 10.90 5.86 13.67
CA GLU A 135 9.77 6.07 14.59
C GLU A 135 8.97 7.33 14.26
N GLU A 136 9.66 8.43 13.90
CA GLU A 136 8.95 9.64 13.44
C GLU A 136 8.19 9.40 12.14
N MET A 137 8.74 8.61 11.20
CA MET A 137 8.04 8.22 9.97
C MET A 137 6.83 7.31 10.26
N ALA A 138 6.92 6.44 11.27
CA ALA A 138 5.79 5.60 11.69
C ALA A 138 4.59 6.43 12.15
N LYS A 139 4.81 7.57 12.80
CA LYS A 139 3.73 8.51 13.17
C LYS A 139 2.99 9.10 11.95
N CYS A 140 3.64 9.09 10.79
CA CYS A 140 3.05 9.48 9.52
C CYS A 140 2.44 8.28 8.75
N GLY A 141 2.32 7.12 9.40
CA GLY A 141 1.74 5.91 8.82
C GLY A 141 2.72 5.10 7.95
N GLN A 142 4.03 5.33 8.03
CA GLN A 142 5.02 4.55 7.31
C GLN A 142 5.48 3.35 8.15
N ILE A 143 5.60 2.18 7.54
CA ILE A 143 6.11 0.99 8.23
C ILE A 143 7.64 1.07 8.28
N PRO A 144 8.26 1.07 9.49
CA PRO A 144 9.71 1.17 9.62
C PRO A 144 10.46 0.00 8.97
N VAL A 145 11.60 0.32 8.35
CA VAL A 145 12.59 -0.69 7.90
C VAL A 145 13.65 -0.96 8.96
N ASN A 146 13.75 -0.12 10.00
CA ASN A 146 14.59 -0.36 11.16
C ASN A 146 13.88 -1.32 12.12
N MET A 147 14.51 -2.44 12.44
CA MET A 147 13.89 -3.50 13.26
C MET A 147 13.57 -3.06 14.69
N THR A 148 14.38 -2.17 15.28
CA THR A 148 14.10 -1.64 16.63
C THR A 148 12.89 -0.71 16.59
N ALA A 149 12.82 0.17 15.58
CA ALA A 149 11.67 1.05 15.39
C ALA A 149 10.38 0.26 15.07
N LEU A 150 10.50 -0.87 14.35
CA LEU A 150 9.37 -1.76 14.05
C LEU A 150 8.75 -2.35 15.33
N ASP A 151 9.55 -2.55 16.38
CA ASP A 151 9.12 -3.02 17.70
C ASP A 151 8.56 -1.92 18.61
N SER A 152 8.57 -0.67 18.16
CA SER A 152 8.08 0.48 18.94
C SER A 152 6.58 0.40 19.24
N GLN A 153 6.14 1.13 20.29
CA GLN A 153 4.73 1.21 20.65
C GLN A 153 3.87 1.83 19.53
N THR A 154 4.41 2.77 18.78
CA THR A 154 3.73 3.41 17.65
C THR A 154 3.31 2.38 16.60
N VAL A 155 4.19 1.43 16.28
CA VAL A 155 3.92 0.39 15.28
C VAL A 155 3.04 -0.72 15.85
N LYS A 156 3.11 -0.96 17.17
CA LYS A 156 2.27 -1.95 17.87
C LYS A 156 0.83 -1.47 18.08
N ASP A 157 0.53 -0.23 17.73
CA ASP A 157 -0.85 0.27 17.75
C ASP A 157 -1.78 -0.62 16.90
N ALA A 158 -3.01 -0.81 17.37
CA ALA A 158 -3.98 -1.67 16.71
C ALA A 158 -4.27 -1.28 15.25
N SER A 159 -4.12 -0.01 14.90
CA SER A 159 -4.33 0.48 13.52
C SER A 159 -3.28 -0.06 12.53
N PHE A 160 -2.09 -0.43 13.01
CA PHE A 160 -1.01 -1.01 12.18
C PHE A 160 -1.09 -2.52 12.02
N ALA A 161 -1.77 -3.24 12.91
CA ALA A 161 -1.78 -4.69 12.93
C ALA A 161 -2.15 -5.34 11.59
N PRO A 162 -3.24 -4.95 10.88
CA PRO A 162 -3.58 -5.54 9.59
C PRO A 162 -2.54 -5.27 8.49
N PHE A 163 -1.84 -4.14 8.54
CA PHE A 163 -0.78 -3.83 7.57
C PHE A 163 0.46 -4.68 7.80
N LEU A 164 0.82 -4.97 9.06
CA LEU A 164 1.92 -5.87 9.40
C LEU A 164 1.59 -7.31 9.02
N GLU A 165 0.37 -7.75 9.23
CA GLU A 165 -0.14 -9.06 8.78
C GLU A 165 -0.02 -9.17 7.24
N ALA A 166 -0.50 -8.16 6.52
CA ALA A 166 -0.46 -8.11 5.07
C ALA A 166 0.95 -8.23 4.47
N ILE A 167 2.00 -7.80 5.18
CA ILE A 167 3.40 -7.96 4.73
C ILE A 167 3.77 -9.43 4.58
N THR A 168 3.21 -10.32 5.40
CA THR A 168 3.55 -11.75 5.39
C THR A 168 3.17 -12.45 4.09
N THR A 169 2.17 -11.95 3.39
CA THR A 169 1.66 -12.47 2.11
C THR A 169 1.90 -11.52 0.93
N ALA A 170 2.44 -10.34 1.18
CA ALA A 170 2.63 -9.32 0.16
C ALA A 170 3.68 -9.72 -0.88
N LYS A 171 3.43 -9.30 -2.11
CA LYS A 171 4.39 -9.43 -3.22
C LYS A 171 4.98 -8.06 -3.56
N ALA A 172 6.27 -8.05 -3.86
CA ALA A 172 6.94 -6.87 -4.41
C ALA A 172 6.40 -6.57 -5.83
N ARG A 173 6.30 -5.27 -6.15
CA ARG A 173 5.90 -4.79 -7.49
C ARG A 173 7.12 -4.52 -8.37
#